data_003f9b7f178f4d6743f58b05182cff1f
#
_entry.id   003f9b7f178f4d6743f58b05182cff1f
#
_cell.length_a   1.000
_cell.length_b   1.000
_cell.length_c   1.000
_cell.angle_alpha   90.00
_cell.angle_beta   90.00
_cell.angle_gamma   90.00
#
_symmetry.space_group_name_H-M   'P 1'
#
loop_
_entity.id
_entity.type
_entity.pdbx_description
1 polymer ?
#
loop_
_entity_poly.entity_id
_entity_poly.type
_entity_poly.pdbx_seq_one_letter_code
_entity_poly.pdbx_strand_id
1 'polypeptide(L)'
;DYFQEYCGAKGISFHCGETVTEFRGDERVTAVVTASAKHVPCDFVCVGIGIHPNTELGRNAGLAEDNGIVVDDRLQTSHPDIYAAGDIINYPDSQSGRRRRVEHWSHANYCGLLAAQNMAGSDRPYNFQSFVWSDIFDLALKFAGDETGHDRILVRGTLETNAFSVIYLAGAAMTGCLAVNPDMREFGAMRSIIQKNIDVTGLDDELQDTGFDLKSL
;
A
#
# COMPACT_ATOMS: atom_id res chain seq x y z
N ASP A 1 2.49 -16.75 -6.43
CA ASP A 1 2.87 -18.11 -5.97
C ASP A 1 3.87 -18.08 -4.80
N TYR A 2 4.95 -17.26 -4.83
CA TYR A 2 5.99 -17.24 -3.78
C TYR A 2 5.44 -17.21 -2.34
N PHE A 3 4.55 -16.27 -2.00
CA PHE A 3 3.98 -16.18 -0.64
C PHE A 3 3.08 -17.37 -0.30
N GLN A 4 2.38 -17.95 -1.27
CA GLN A 4 1.55 -19.13 -1.05
C GLN A 4 2.42 -20.35 -0.75
N GLU A 5 3.52 -20.53 -1.48
CA GLU A 5 4.47 -21.61 -1.24
C GLU A 5 5.18 -21.44 0.10
N TYR A 6 5.70 -20.23 0.38
CA TYR A 6 6.37 -19.93 1.64
C TYR A 6 5.46 -20.14 2.86
N CYS A 7 4.25 -19.57 2.85
CA CYS A 7 3.30 -19.73 3.96
C CYS A 7 2.72 -21.16 4.03
N GLY A 8 2.54 -21.81 2.88
CA GLY A 8 2.12 -23.23 2.82
C GLY A 8 3.11 -24.15 3.52
N ALA A 9 4.42 -23.92 3.33
CA ALA A 9 5.47 -24.65 4.06
C ALA A 9 5.45 -24.41 5.59
N LYS A 10 4.83 -23.29 6.03
CA LYS A 10 4.60 -22.96 7.45
C LYS A 10 3.24 -23.50 7.99
N GLY A 11 2.49 -24.25 7.19
CA GLY A 11 1.23 -24.87 7.57
C GLY A 11 -0.04 -24.05 7.29
N ILE A 12 0.06 -22.95 6.51
CA ILE A 12 -1.09 -22.15 6.13
C ILE A 12 -1.73 -22.74 4.85
N SER A 13 -3.04 -22.99 4.89
CA SER A 13 -3.80 -23.41 3.72
C SER A 13 -4.49 -22.21 3.08
N PHE A 14 -4.30 -22.03 1.77
CA PHE A 14 -4.95 -20.97 0.99
C PHE A 14 -6.16 -21.51 0.24
N HIS A 15 -7.23 -20.74 0.24
CA HIS A 15 -8.45 -21.01 -0.52
C HIS A 15 -8.75 -19.79 -1.42
N CYS A 16 -7.87 -19.56 -2.39
CA CYS A 16 -7.99 -18.45 -3.32
C CYS A 16 -9.23 -18.60 -4.22
N GLY A 17 -9.82 -17.46 -4.61
CA GLY A 17 -11.04 -17.44 -5.43
C GLY A 17 -12.32 -17.80 -4.68
N GLU A 18 -12.25 -17.98 -3.36
CA GLU A 18 -13.39 -18.27 -2.51
C GLU A 18 -13.92 -17.01 -1.82
N THR A 19 -15.22 -16.94 -1.67
CA THR A 19 -15.90 -15.91 -0.86
C THR A 19 -16.57 -16.58 0.32
N VAL A 20 -16.39 -16.05 1.52
CA VAL A 20 -17.07 -16.53 2.72
C VAL A 20 -18.54 -16.09 2.67
N THR A 21 -19.46 -17.01 2.87
CA THR A 21 -20.91 -16.78 2.85
C THR A 21 -21.59 -16.98 4.20
N GLU A 22 -20.97 -17.79 5.10
CA GLU A 22 -21.58 -18.11 6.38
C GLU A 22 -20.51 -18.45 7.42
N PHE A 23 -20.73 -18.06 8.67
CA PHE A 23 -20.06 -18.57 9.85
C PHE A 23 -21.01 -19.53 10.56
N ARG A 24 -20.59 -20.76 10.80
CA ARG A 24 -21.39 -21.78 11.50
C ARG A 24 -20.93 -21.99 12.94
N GLY A 25 -21.88 -22.27 13.79
CA GLY A 25 -21.76 -22.55 15.22
C GLY A 25 -22.88 -21.88 15.99
N ASP A 26 -23.14 -22.32 17.21
CA ASP A 26 -24.16 -21.75 18.08
C ASP A 26 -23.54 -20.67 19.00
N GLU A 27 -22.88 -21.09 20.09
CA GLU A 27 -22.24 -20.17 21.06
C GLU A 27 -20.86 -19.69 20.58
N ARG A 28 -20.21 -20.45 19.72
CA ARG A 28 -18.93 -20.11 19.08
C ARG A 28 -18.88 -20.60 17.64
N VAL A 29 -18.04 -19.95 16.84
CA VAL A 29 -17.79 -20.42 15.47
C VAL A 29 -17.11 -21.81 15.50
N THR A 30 -17.55 -22.68 14.63
CA THR A 30 -16.97 -24.02 14.43
C THR A 30 -16.56 -24.28 13.00
N ALA A 31 -17.07 -23.53 12.05
CA ALA A 31 -16.69 -23.60 10.65
C ALA A 31 -17.03 -22.33 9.89
N VAL A 32 -16.30 -22.13 8.80
CA VAL A 32 -16.59 -21.14 7.77
C VAL A 32 -17.11 -21.88 6.54
N VAL A 33 -18.15 -21.34 5.88
CA VAL A 33 -18.69 -21.87 4.62
C VAL A 33 -18.40 -20.89 3.49
N THR A 34 -17.94 -21.40 2.36
CA THR A 34 -17.65 -20.58 1.16
C THR A 34 -18.77 -20.66 0.13
N ALA A 35 -18.73 -19.79 -0.87
CA ALA A 35 -19.70 -19.75 -1.96
C ALA A 35 -19.73 -21.06 -2.77
N SER A 36 -18.61 -21.78 -2.85
CA SER A 36 -18.56 -23.13 -3.45
C SER A 36 -19.06 -24.24 -2.51
N ALA A 37 -19.67 -23.89 -1.38
CA ALA A 37 -20.16 -24.79 -0.35
C ALA A 37 -19.05 -25.61 0.35
N LYS A 38 -17.79 -25.14 0.32
CA LYS A 38 -16.71 -25.75 1.08
C LYS A 38 -16.85 -25.40 2.56
N HIS A 39 -16.70 -26.42 3.40
CA HIS A 39 -16.71 -26.26 4.85
C HIS A 39 -15.26 -26.28 5.38
N VAL A 40 -14.84 -25.20 6.01
CA VAL A 40 -13.51 -25.09 6.65
C VAL A 40 -13.70 -25.04 8.16
N PRO A 41 -13.38 -26.10 8.89
CA PRO A 41 -13.44 -26.11 10.35
C PRO A 41 -12.50 -25.07 10.95
N CYS A 42 -12.95 -24.38 12.00
CA CYS A 42 -12.13 -23.39 12.71
C CYS A 42 -12.61 -23.17 14.14
N ASP A 43 -11.72 -22.73 15.00
CA ASP A 43 -12.00 -22.37 16.39
C ASP A 43 -12.26 -20.85 16.56
N PHE A 44 -11.74 -20.03 15.66
CA PHE A 44 -11.99 -18.60 15.56
C PHE A 44 -11.82 -18.11 14.12
N VAL A 45 -12.31 -16.91 13.82
CA VAL A 45 -12.17 -16.27 12.52
C VAL A 45 -11.60 -14.86 12.71
N CYS A 46 -10.56 -14.54 11.94
CA CYS A 46 -10.06 -13.18 11.79
C CYS A 46 -10.54 -12.63 10.44
N VAL A 47 -11.27 -11.52 10.45
CA VAL A 47 -11.85 -10.90 9.26
C VAL A 47 -11.01 -9.69 8.84
N GLY A 48 -10.40 -9.76 7.65
CA GLY A 48 -9.60 -8.69 7.08
C GLY A 48 -9.97 -8.48 5.61
N ILE A 49 -11.20 -7.98 5.35
CA ILE A 49 -11.78 -7.86 4.01
C ILE A 49 -11.81 -6.42 3.48
N GLY A 50 -11.00 -5.54 4.06
CA GLY A 50 -10.98 -4.11 3.76
C GLY A 50 -11.91 -3.29 4.64
N ILE A 51 -11.94 -1.99 4.39
CA ILE A 51 -12.75 -1.03 5.17
C ILE A 51 -13.58 -0.13 4.26
N HIS A 52 -14.64 0.43 4.84
CA HIS A 52 -15.34 1.58 4.29
C HIS A 52 -15.06 2.81 5.17
N PRO A 53 -14.66 3.95 4.61
CA PRO A 53 -14.44 5.16 5.39
C PRO A 53 -15.78 5.70 5.92
N ASN A 54 -15.79 6.10 7.20
CA ASN A 54 -16.96 6.70 7.86
C ASN A 54 -17.06 8.18 7.45
N THR A 55 -17.73 8.47 6.34
CA THR A 55 -17.83 9.80 5.74
C THR A 55 -19.08 10.59 6.14
N GLU A 56 -19.92 10.05 7.03
CA GLU A 56 -21.23 10.61 7.37
C GLU A 56 -21.15 12.05 7.87
N LEU A 57 -20.15 12.39 8.68
CA LEU A 57 -19.97 13.77 9.16
C LEU A 57 -19.66 14.73 8.01
N GLY A 58 -18.80 14.31 7.07
CA GLY A 58 -18.47 15.09 5.88
C GLY A 58 -19.68 15.26 4.96
N ARG A 59 -20.41 14.18 4.70
CA ARG A 59 -21.65 14.20 3.92
C ARG A 59 -22.69 15.12 4.50
N ASN A 60 -22.92 15.04 5.81
CA ASN A 60 -23.88 15.91 6.51
C ASN A 60 -23.45 17.39 6.51
N ALA A 61 -22.16 17.66 6.40
CA ALA A 61 -21.61 19.01 6.23
C ALA A 61 -21.58 19.46 4.77
N GLY A 62 -22.07 18.65 3.82
CA GLY A 62 -22.08 18.97 2.39
C GLY A 62 -20.71 18.94 1.71
N LEU A 63 -19.73 18.23 2.26
CA LEU A 63 -18.41 18.10 1.67
C LEU A 63 -18.45 17.20 0.43
N ALA A 64 -17.54 17.44 -0.51
CA ALA A 64 -17.37 16.59 -1.68
C ALA A 64 -16.81 15.21 -1.26
N GLU A 65 -17.40 14.14 -1.80
CA GLU A 65 -17.02 12.75 -1.55
C GLU A 65 -16.74 12.02 -2.88
N ASP A 66 -15.66 11.26 -2.88
CA ASP A 66 -15.33 10.29 -3.93
C ASP A 66 -14.41 9.23 -3.30
N ASN A 67 -14.94 8.06 -2.94
CA ASN A 67 -14.19 7.05 -2.19
C ASN A 67 -13.43 7.64 -0.99
N GLY A 68 -14.12 8.45 -0.16
CA GLY A 68 -13.59 9.23 0.96
C GLY A 68 -13.88 10.73 0.80
N ILE A 69 -13.41 11.55 1.71
CA ILE A 69 -13.56 13.01 1.67
C ILE A 69 -12.54 13.58 0.67
N VAL A 70 -13.03 14.28 -0.33
CA VAL A 70 -12.19 14.94 -1.34
C VAL A 70 -11.46 16.13 -0.70
N VAL A 71 -10.13 16.12 -0.78
CA VAL A 71 -9.28 17.23 -0.33
C VAL A 71 -8.37 17.70 -1.46
N ASP A 72 -7.86 18.92 -1.34
CA ASP A 72 -6.77 19.42 -2.17
C ASP A 72 -5.40 18.92 -1.68
N ASP A 73 -4.32 19.41 -2.27
CA ASP A 73 -2.96 19.06 -1.88
C ASP A 73 -2.51 19.71 -0.55
N ARG A 74 -3.31 20.61 0.05
CA ARG A 74 -3.12 21.15 1.41
C ARG A 74 -3.97 20.43 2.44
N LEU A 75 -4.69 19.39 2.04
CA LEU A 75 -5.65 18.63 2.85
C LEU A 75 -6.90 19.43 3.25
N GLN A 76 -7.19 20.53 2.54
CA GLN A 76 -8.40 21.31 2.69
C GLN A 76 -9.54 20.64 1.90
N THR A 77 -10.72 20.59 2.48
CA THR A 77 -11.91 20.01 1.84
C THR A 77 -12.57 21.02 0.87
N SER A 78 -13.72 20.65 0.33
CA SER A 78 -14.55 21.59 -0.47
C SER A 78 -15.08 22.79 0.36
N HIS A 79 -14.94 22.78 1.69
CA HIS A 79 -15.24 23.90 2.55
C HIS A 79 -13.95 24.53 3.10
N PRO A 80 -13.74 25.86 2.99
CA PRO A 80 -12.46 26.51 3.31
C PRO A 80 -12.02 26.41 4.77
N ASP A 81 -12.93 26.20 5.69
CA ASP A 81 -12.62 26.11 7.12
C ASP A 81 -12.51 24.65 7.61
N ILE A 82 -12.62 23.67 6.72
CA ILE A 82 -12.62 22.24 7.08
C ILE A 82 -11.47 21.55 6.39
N TYR A 83 -10.68 20.83 7.17
CA TYR A 83 -9.61 19.94 6.74
C TYR A 83 -9.95 18.49 7.05
N ALA A 84 -9.42 17.57 6.27
CA ALA A 84 -9.51 16.14 6.55
C ALA A 84 -8.14 15.48 6.43
N ALA A 85 -7.92 14.41 7.21
CA ALA A 85 -6.62 13.74 7.28
C ALA A 85 -6.78 12.23 7.53
N GLY A 86 -5.78 11.44 7.17
CA GLY A 86 -5.72 10.00 7.39
C GLY A 86 -6.45 9.19 6.33
N ASP A 87 -6.88 7.99 6.70
CA ASP A 87 -7.44 6.98 5.80
C ASP A 87 -8.73 7.41 5.08
N ILE A 88 -9.39 8.44 5.63
CA ILE A 88 -10.65 8.95 5.09
C ILE A 88 -10.49 9.86 3.87
N ILE A 89 -9.29 10.40 3.64
CA ILE A 89 -9.09 11.40 2.59
C ILE A 89 -8.85 10.78 1.21
N ASN A 90 -9.46 11.41 0.21
CA ASN A 90 -9.12 11.23 -1.20
C ASN A 90 -8.35 12.48 -1.67
N TYR A 91 -7.04 12.35 -1.82
CA TYR A 91 -6.11 13.44 -2.10
C TYR A 91 -5.51 13.35 -3.51
N PRO A 92 -5.07 14.47 -4.13
CA PRO A 92 -4.35 14.43 -5.39
C PRO A 92 -2.91 13.96 -5.14
N ASP A 93 -2.54 12.84 -5.74
CA ASP A 93 -1.18 12.33 -5.67
C ASP A 93 -0.35 12.89 -6.83
N SER A 94 0.65 13.71 -6.51
CA SER A 94 1.51 14.35 -7.50
C SER A 94 2.41 13.38 -8.26
N GLN A 95 2.68 12.20 -7.70
CA GLN A 95 3.54 11.19 -8.33
C GLN A 95 2.79 10.41 -9.42
N SER A 96 1.59 9.94 -9.12
CA SER A 96 0.76 9.19 -10.08
C SER A 96 -0.09 10.09 -10.98
N GLY A 97 -0.25 11.38 -10.64
CA GLY A 97 -1.16 12.32 -11.32
C GLY A 97 -2.64 11.98 -11.12
N ARG A 98 -2.97 11.07 -10.22
CA ARG A 98 -4.33 10.58 -9.93
C ARG A 98 -4.73 10.94 -8.51
N ARG A 99 -6.01 10.86 -8.23
CA ARG A 99 -6.49 10.88 -6.85
C ARG A 99 -6.33 9.51 -6.21
N ARG A 100 -5.95 9.51 -4.92
CA ARG A 100 -5.73 8.29 -4.15
C ARG A 100 -6.35 8.39 -2.76
N ARG A 101 -6.72 7.26 -2.21
CA ARG A 101 -7.02 7.03 -0.80
C ARG A 101 -6.09 5.91 -0.30
N VAL A 102 -5.39 6.15 0.78
CA VAL A 102 -4.33 5.28 1.31
C VAL A 102 -4.61 4.99 2.78
N GLU A 103 -4.58 3.73 3.15
CA GLU A 103 -4.88 3.21 4.48
C GLU A 103 -3.59 2.78 5.19
N HIS A 104 -2.68 3.74 5.43
CA HIS A 104 -1.38 3.46 6.04
C HIS A 104 -1.14 4.34 7.26
N TRP A 105 -0.63 3.75 8.33
CA TRP A 105 -0.31 4.45 9.57
C TRP A 105 0.62 5.66 9.35
N SER A 106 1.68 5.49 8.54
CA SER A 106 2.62 6.57 8.22
C SER A 106 1.97 7.71 7.45
N HIS A 107 1.06 7.40 6.50
CA HIS A 107 0.26 8.37 5.78
C HIS A 107 -0.67 9.14 6.73
N ALA A 108 -1.41 8.45 7.59
CA ALA A 108 -2.34 9.07 8.52
C ALA A 108 -1.63 10.05 9.48
N ASN A 109 -0.48 9.67 10.03
CA ASN A 109 0.34 10.55 10.87
C ASN A 109 0.83 11.79 10.13
N TYR A 110 1.37 11.61 8.92
CA TYR A 110 1.84 12.73 8.11
C TYR A 110 0.68 13.68 7.77
N CYS A 111 -0.45 13.16 7.33
CA CYS A 111 -1.64 13.95 7.01
C CYS A 111 -2.15 14.75 8.21
N GLY A 112 -2.22 14.13 9.40
CA GLY A 112 -2.64 14.83 10.61
C GLY A 112 -1.75 16.01 10.95
N LEU A 113 -0.42 15.84 10.85
CA LEU A 113 0.54 16.93 11.08
C LEU A 113 0.42 18.01 10.00
N LEU A 114 0.34 17.63 8.72
CA LEU A 114 0.22 18.58 7.61
C LEU A 114 -1.06 19.39 7.69
N ALA A 115 -2.20 18.75 7.94
CA ALA A 115 -3.48 19.42 8.12
C ALA A 115 -3.41 20.44 9.27
N ALA A 116 -2.85 20.04 10.43
CA ALA A 116 -2.70 20.95 11.57
C ALA A 116 -1.81 22.16 11.25
N GLN A 117 -0.72 21.97 10.52
CA GLN A 117 0.15 23.06 10.09
C GLN A 117 -0.57 24.03 9.13
N ASN A 118 -1.33 23.49 8.17
CA ASN A 118 -2.07 24.30 7.22
C ASN A 118 -3.25 25.04 7.89
N MET A 119 -3.93 24.42 8.82
CA MET A 119 -4.93 25.08 9.68
C MET A 119 -4.32 26.22 10.50
N ALA A 120 -3.05 26.12 10.87
CA ALA A 120 -2.30 27.18 11.58
C ALA A 120 -1.70 28.24 10.65
N GLY A 121 -2.05 28.26 9.35
CA GLY A 121 -1.65 29.28 8.38
C GLY A 121 -0.41 28.91 7.55
N SER A 122 0.10 27.68 7.62
CA SER A 122 1.08 27.21 6.65
C SER A 122 0.40 26.97 5.29
N ASP A 123 1.15 27.10 4.19
CA ASP A 123 0.67 26.76 2.84
C ASP A 123 1.55 25.62 2.28
N ARG A 124 1.54 24.47 2.95
CA ARG A 124 2.40 23.34 2.60
C ARG A 124 1.63 22.30 1.80
N PRO A 125 2.10 21.93 0.61
CA PRO A 125 1.49 20.84 -0.15
C PRO A 125 1.84 19.48 0.45
N TYR A 126 0.96 18.51 0.20
CA TYR A 126 1.24 17.10 0.46
C TYR A 126 2.42 16.65 -0.40
N ASN A 127 3.47 16.19 0.24
CA ASN A 127 4.69 15.69 -0.40
C ASN A 127 5.25 14.51 0.41
N PHE A 128 4.45 13.47 0.59
CA PHE A 128 4.85 12.29 1.34
C PHE A 128 4.77 11.05 0.47
N GLN A 129 5.90 10.40 0.28
CA GLN A 129 5.93 9.07 -0.29
C GLN A 129 5.60 8.07 0.81
N SER A 130 4.38 7.56 0.78
CA SER A 130 3.96 6.51 1.70
C SER A 130 4.79 5.25 1.49
N PHE A 131 5.15 4.63 2.60
CA PHE A 131 5.72 3.29 2.58
C PHE A 131 5.07 2.42 3.65
N VAL A 132 5.00 1.14 3.36
CA VAL A 132 4.38 0.13 4.23
C VAL A 132 5.43 -0.90 4.60
N TRP A 133 5.32 -1.43 5.79
CA TRP A 133 6.07 -2.61 6.19
C TRP A 133 5.13 -3.64 6.79
N SER A 134 5.50 -4.90 6.66
CA SER A 134 4.81 -6.02 7.26
C SER A 134 5.83 -7.11 7.54
N ASP A 135 5.61 -7.87 8.60
CA ASP A 135 6.40 -9.05 8.90
C ASP A 135 5.51 -10.28 8.74
N ILE A 136 5.96 -11.25 7.94
CA ILE A 136 5.28 -12.53 7.73
C ILE A 136 6.25 -13.63 8.13
N PHE A 137 6.10 -14.17 9.32
CA PHE A 137 7.07 -15.07 9.96
C PHE A 137 8.47 -14.41 10.01
N ASP A 138 9.44 -14.97 9.27
CA ASP A 138 10.81 -14.50 9.17
C ASP A 138 11.07 -13.58 7.95
N LEU A 139 10.00 -13.22 7.20
CA LEU A 139 10.10 -12.28 6.10
C LEU A 139 9.75 -10.87 6.56
N ALA A 140 10.71 -9.95 6.44
CA ALA A 140 10.46 -8.52 6.57
C ALA A 140 10.09 -7.94 5.19
N LEU A 141 8.88 -7.45 5.05
CA LEU A 141 8.36 -6.87 3.81
C LEU A 141 8.38 -5.35 3.89
N LYS A 142 8.79 -4.70 2.82
CA LYS A 142 8.71 -3.24 2.67
C LYS A 142 8.20 -2.90 1.29
N PHE A 143 7.24 -2.00 1.24
CA PHE A 143 6.69 -1.50 -0.02
C PHE A 143 6.73 0.02 -0.04
N ALA A 144 7.06 0.60 -1.18
CA ALA A 144 7.01 2.04 -1.41
C ALA A 144 6.48 2.35 -2.82
N GLY A 145 5.81 3.47 -2.96
CA GLY A 145 5.27 3.94 -4.24
C GLY A 145 3.89 3.39 -4.59
N ASP A 146 3.69 3.08 -5.86
CA ASP A 146 2.43 2.62 -6.45
C ASP A 146 2.70 1.47 -7.42
N GLU A 147 2.10 0.31 -7.19
CA GLU A 147 2.18 -0.85 -8.08
C GLU A 147 1.16 -0.79 -9.21
N THR A 148 0.19 0.12 -9.15
CA THR A 148 -0.88 0.18 -10.15
C THR A 148 -0.43 0.89 -11.42
N GLY A 149 -0.86 0.38 -12.58
CA GLY A 149 -0.54 1.00 -13.88
C GLY A 149 0.87 0.76 -14.38
N HIS A 150 1.62 -0.17 -13.77
CA HIS A 150 2.90 -0.61 -14.32
C HIS A 150 2.73 -1.31 -15.67
N ASP A 151 3.70 -1.17 -16.54
CA ASP A 151 3.80 -1.89 -17.81
C ASP A 151 4.89 -2.97 -17.78
N ARG A 152 5.82 -2.90 -16.81
CA ARG A 152 6.91 -3.87 -16.61
C ARG A 152 7.16 -4.14 -15.15
N ILE A 153 7.61 -5.36 -14.87
CA ILE A 153 8.05 -5.80 -13.55
C ILE A 153 9.45 -6.39 -13.67
N LEU A 154 10.36 -5.93 -12.82
CA LEU A 154 11.70 -6.51 -12.71
C LEU A 154 11.88 -7.15 -11.34
N VAL A 155 12.71 -8.19 -11.27
CA VAL A 155 13.11 -8.82 -10.00
C VAL A 155 14.60 -8.60 -9.82
N ARG A 156 14.98 -8.02 -8.67
CA ARG A 156 16.36 -7.82 -8.25
C ARG A 156 16.65 -8.72 -7.06
N GLY A 157 17.69 -9.54 -7.13
CA GLY A 157 17.99 -10.59 -6.15
C GLY A 157 17.37 -11.92 -6.50
N THR A 158 17.26 -12.84 -5.54
CA THR A 158 16.78 -14.20 -5.79
C THR A 158 15.69 -14.61 -4.79
N LEU A 159 14.65 -15.27 -5.30
CA LEU A 159 13.55 -15.77 -4.46
C LEU A 159 14.02 -16.86 -3.51
N GLU A 160 14.99 -17.67 -3.93
CA GLU A 160 15.52 -18.83 -3.18
C GLU A 160 16.16 -18.42 -1.85
N THR A 161 16.76 -17.24 -1.79
CA THR A 161 17.38 -16.72 -0.57
C THR A 161 16.42 -15.92 0.32
N ASN A 162 15.17 -15.75 -0.10
CA ASN A 162 14.19 -14.85 0.54
C ASN A 162 14.73 -13.41 0.69
N ALA A 163 15.60 -12.96 -0.22
CA ALA A 163 16.18 -11.63 -0.23
C ALA A 163 16.14 -11.08 -1.66
N PHE A 164 15.06 -10.37 -1.98
CA PHE A 164 14.82 -9.83 -3.32
C PHE A 164 13.91 -8.59 -3.29
N SER A 165 13.92 -7.87 -4.38
CA SER A 165 12.99 -6.76 -4.62
C SER A 165 12.25 -6.95 -5.93
N VAL A 166 10.96 -6.62 -5.92
CA VAL A 166 10.11 -6.51 -7.12
C VAL A 166 9.98 -5.04 -7.44
N ILE A 167 10.40 -4.64 -8.62
CA ILE A 167 10.40 -3.25 -9.10
C ILE A 167 9.29 -3.09 -10.11
N TYR A 168 8.42 -2.11 -9.91
CA TYR A 168 7.32 -1.77 -10.81
C TYR A 168 7.71 -0.55 -11.64
N LEU A 169 7.61 -0.67 -12.96
CA LEU A 169 7.96 0.38 -13.92
C LEU A 169 6.74 0.77 -14.75
N ALA A 170 6.64 2.05 -15.08
CA ALA A 170 5.67 2.57 -16.04
C ALA A 170 6.40 3.56 -16.97
N GLY A 171 6.57 3.17 -18.24
CA GLY A 171 7.39 3.93 -19.19
C GLY A 171 8.82 4.10 -18.70
N ALA A 172 9.25 5.35 -18.50
CA ALA A 172 10.59 5.73 -18.04
C ALA A 172 10.75 5.73 -16.51
N ALA A 173 9.68 5.54 -15.74
CA ALA A 173 9.68 5.75 -14.30
C ALA A 173 9.60 4.45 -13.50
N MET A 174 10.33 4.40 -12.39
CA MET A 174 10.06 3.46 -11.32
C MET A 174 8.89 4.00 -10.49
N THR A 175 7.74 3.31 -10.51
CA THR A 175 6.53 3.74 -9.81
C THR A 175 6.40 3.15 -8.42
N GLY A 176 6.95 1.95 -8.20
CA GLY A 176 6.88 1.27 -6.92
C GLY A 176 7.93 0.18 -6.76
N CYS A 177 8.13 -0.25 -5.53
CA CYS A 177 8.95 -1.42 -5.23
C CYS A 177 8.42 -2.17 -4.00
N LEU A 178 8.41 -3.49 -4.09
CA LEU A 178 8.24 -4.41 -2.95
C LEU A 178 9.59 -5.05 -2.66
N ALA A 179 10.05 -5.00 -1.43
CA ALA A 179 11.30 -5.64 -1.02
C ALA A 179 11.05 -6.65 0.10
N VAL A 180 11.64 -7.82 -0.04
CA VAL A 180 11.61 -8.94 0.93
C VAL A 180 13.00 -9.06 1.53
N ASN A 181 13.09 -8.98 2.87
CA ASN A 181 14.34 -8.95 3.64
C ASN A 181 15.39 -8.00 3.05
N PRO A 182 15.05 -6.72 2.78
CA PRO A 182 15.90 -5.82 2.03
C PRO A 182 17.16 -5.39 2.80
N ASP A 183 18.24 -5.14 2.06
CA ASP A 183 19.22 -4.16 2.52
C ASP A 183 18.56 -2.77 2.56
N MET A 184 18.59 -2.13 3.73
CA MET A 184 17.94 -0.84 3.97
C MET A 184 18.56 0.31 3.15
N ARG A 185 19.81 0.19 2.73
CA ARG A 185 20.48 1.18 1.86
C ARG A 185 19.91 1.07 0.44
N GLU A 186 19.73 -0.15 -0.03
CA GLU A 186 19.16 -0.44 -1.35
C GLU A 186 17.69 -0.03 -1.43
N PHE A 187 16.88 -0.39 -0.42
CA PHE A 187 15.49 0.06 -0.33
C PHE A 187 15.38 1.60 -0.28
N GLY A 188 16.30 2.25 0.46
CA GLY A 188 16.37 3.72 0.49
C GLY A 188 16.71 4.34 -0.88
N ALA A 189 17.59 3.70 -1.66
CA ALA A 189 17.91 4.13 -3.02
C ALA A 189 16.70 4.00 -3.95
N MET A 190 16.01 2.87 -3.96
CA MET A 190 14.78 2.68 -4.74
C MET A 190 13.71 3.73 -4.39
N ARG A 191 13.51 4.01 -3.11
CA ARG A 191 12.61 5.08 -2.68
C ARG A 191 13.02 6.45 -3.22
N SER A 192 14.32 6.76 -3.23
CA SER A 192 14.83 8.02 -3.79
C SER A 192 14.58 8.13 -5.29
N ILE A 193 14.78 7.03 -6.04
CA ILE A 193 14.50 6.95 -7.47
C ILE A 193 13.02 7.27 -7.74
N ILE A 194 12.11 6.62 -7.01
CA ILE A 194 10.66 6.86 -7.13
C ILE A 194 10.33 8.33 -6.79
N GLN A 195 10.82 8.83 -5.64
CA GLN A 195 10.48 10.16 -5.15
C GLN A 195 10.96 11.28 -6.08
N LYS A 196 12.15 11.11 -6.66
CA LYS A 196 12.74 12.08 -7.58
C LYS A 196 12.29 11.90 -9.02
N ASN A 197 11.48 10.86 -9.31
CA ASN A 197 11.04 10.49 -10.63
C ASN A 197 12.22 10.38 -11.63
N ILE A 198 13.25 9.65 -11.23
CA ILE A 198 14.47 9.47 -12.04
C ILE A 198 14.11 8.65 -13.28
N ASP A 199 14.56 9.12 -14.46
CA ASP A 199 14.41 8.39 -15.71
C ASP A 199 15.32 7.14 -15.69
N VAL A 200 14.70 5.97 -15.75
CA VAL A 200 15.37 4.67 -15.75
C VAL A 200 15.27 3.94 -17.10
N THR A 201 15.04 4.70 -18.17
CA THR A 201 14.97 4.14 -19.53
C THR A 201 16.25 3.43 -19.91
N GLY A 202 16.13 2.16 -20.29
CA GLY A 202 17.28 1.34 -20.73
C GLY A 202 18.18 0.82 -19.61
N LEU A 203 17.76 0.95 -18.34
CA LEU A 203 18.51 0.48 -17.17
C LEU A 203 17.92 -0.81 -16.57
N ASP A 204 17.18 -1.60 -17.35
CA ASP A 204 16.53 -2.81 -16.84
C ASP A 204 17.54 -3.84 -16.30
N ASP A 205 18.69 -3.99 -16.95
CA ASP A 205 19.75 -4.90 -16.54
C ASP A 205 20.43 -4.40 -15.24
N GLU A 206 20.73 -3.11 -15.16
CA GLU A 206 21.31 -2.47 -13.96
C GLU A 206 20.36 -2.52 -12.76
N LEU A 207 19.07 -2.33 -12.98
CA LEU A 207 18.05 -2.43 -11.93
C LEU A 207 17.93 -3.85 -11.39
N GLN A 208 18.19 -4.88 -12.19
CA GLN A 208 18.18 -6.28 -11.76
C GLN A 208 19.51 -6.74 -11.16
N ASP A 209 20.63 -6.14 -11.56
CA ASP A 209 21.97 -6.52 -11.08
C ASP A 209 22.23 -6.04 -9.65
N THR A 210 22.27 -6.97 -8.69
CA THR A 210 22.57 -6.67 -7.27
C THR A 210 23.96 -6.09 -7.04
N GLY A 211 24.87 -6.19 -8.01
CA GLY A 211 26.19 -5.54 -7.98
C GLY A 211 26.15 -4.07 -8.37
N PHE A 212 25.11 -3.61 -9.03
CA PHE A 212 24.97 -2.21 -9.42
C PHE A 212 24.50 -1.34 -8.24
N ASP A 213 25.19 -0.22 -7.99
CA ASP A 213 24.82 0.71 -6.92
C ASP A 213 23.70 1.65 -7.37
N LEU A 214 22.46 1.37 -6.95
CA LEU A 214 21.30 2.20 -7.25
C LEU A 214 21.40 3.65 -6.75
N LYS A 215 22.34 3.98 -5.87
CA LYS A 215 22.57 5.37 -5.43
C LYS A 215 23.30 6.20 -6.46
N SER A 216 23.91 5.56 -7.45
CA SER A 216 24.55 6.27 -8.56
C SER A 216 23.56 6.90 -9.54
N LEU A 217 22.29 6.53 -9.43
CA LEU A 217 21.16 7.13 -10.13
C LEU A 217 20.60 8.32 -9.33
#